data_3511d376977ca388061acf02ca080225
#
_entry.id   3511d376977ca388061acf02ca080225
#
_cell.length_a   1.000
_cell.length_b   1.000
_cell.length_c   1.000
_cell.angle_alpha   90.00
_cell.angle_beta   90.00
_cell.angle_gamma   90.00
#
_symmetry.space_group_name_H-M   'P 1'
#
loop_
_entity.id
_entity.type
_entity.pdbx_description
1 polymer ?
#
loop_
_entity_poly.entity_id
_entity_poly.type
_entity_poly.pdbx_seq_one_letter_code
_entity_poly.pdbx_strand_id
1 'polypeptide(L)'
;NQCTNSDELEKVMNENKIRGYIGFDCTAPSLHVGSLLQIMCLRLLQKYGHQPIVLLGGGTTRIGDPSGKDETRKILSEKQIEKNIKNIEKVFKIFLKTKNTKTKPIFINNYKWLSKLNYIKFLREIGKHFTINKMLSFDSVKLRLDREQSLSYMEFNYMILQAYDFLELNKTKKCLLQIGGSDQWGNIINGVDLIKRHSSKQVFGLTTPLITLASGTKMGKTEKGAVWLEKNLLSPYDYWQFWRNTDDRDVFKFLKMFTDLKIEKIEEIKNNNINDLKILLANEATAMLHGKSAAKKAEQTAKKTFDKKSVGDDLPLININKGE
;
A
#
# COMPACT_ATOMS: atom_id res chain seq x y z
N ASN A 1 -14.86 -5.66 3.67
CA ASN A 1 -13.69 -6.35 4.21
C ASN A 1 -13.91 -7.85 4.12
N GLN A 2 -12.87 -8.58 3.73
CA GLN A 2 -12.90 -10.05 3.65
C GLN A 2 -11.78 -10.57 4.56
N CYS A 3 -12.10 -11.63 5.32
CA CYS A 3 -11.13 -12.35 6.14
C CYS A 3 -11.39 -13.84 5.97
N THR A 4 -10.36 -14.65 5.87
CA THR A 4 -10.50 -16.11 5.71
C THR A 4 -11.10 -16.80 6.94
N ASN A 5 -10.79 -16.29 8.13
CA ASN A 5 -11.34 -16.73 9.42
C ASN A 5 -11.06 -15.64 10.45
N SER A 6 -12.04 -14.75 10.70
CA SER A 6 -11.89 -13.59 11.58
C SER A 6 -11.66 -13.99 13.03
N ASP A 7 -12.45 -14.93 13.54
CA ASP A 7 -12.46 -15.30 14.96
C ASP A 7 -11.14 -15.97 15.36
N GLU A 8 -10.64 -16.86 14.51
CA GLU A 8 -9.37 -17.53 14.76
C GLU A 8 -8.18 -16.58 14.59
N LEU A 9 -8.24 -15.66 13.59
CA LEU A 9 -7.22 -14.62 13.43
C LEU A 9 -7.17 -13.72 14.67
N GLU A 10 -8.31 -13.26 15.16
CA GLU A 10 -8.40 -12.44 16.37
C GLU A 10 -7.81 -13.16 17.59
N LYS A 11 -8.20 -14.42 17.81
CA LYS A 11 -7.65 -15.26 18.87
C LYS A 11 -6.13 -15.37 18.77
N VAL A 12 -5.62 -15.73 17.59
CA VAL A 12 -4.16 -15.90 17.38
C VAL A 12 -3.40 -14.59 17.58
N MET A 13 -3.97 -13.44 17.17
CA MET A 13 -3.36 -12.13 17.36
C MET A 13 -3.36 -11.68 18.82
N ASN A 14 -4.40 -12.00 19.59
CA ASN A 14 -4.47 -11.67 21.02
C ASN A 14 -3.51 -12.53 21.86
N GLU A 15 -3.39 -13.81 21.54
CA GLU A 15 -2.56 -14.76 22.29
C GLU A 15 -1.09 -14.70 21.88
N ASN A 16 -0.79 -14.34 20.64
CA ASN A 16 0.54 -14.46 20.06
C ASN A 16 0.97 -13.20 19.29
N LYS A 17 2.27 -12.96 19.33
CA LYS A 17 2.89 -12.04 18.40
C LYS A 17 3.04 -12.72 17.03
N ILE A 18 2.33 -12.23 16.04
CA ILE A 18 2.41 -12.75 14.67
C ILE A 18 3.24 -11.86 13.74
N ARG A 19 3.54 -12.40 12.56
CA ARG A 19 4.04 -11.64 11.40
C ARG A 19 2.97 -11.58 10.34
N GLY A 20 2.71 -10.36 9.86
CA GLY A 20 1.84 -10.11 8.73
C GLY A 20 2.58 -9.34 7.64
N TYR A 21 2.21 -9.56 6.39
CA TYR A 21 2.86 -8.90 5.26
C TYR A 21 1.89 -8.27 4.29
N ILE A 22 2.39 -7.27 3.56
CA ILE A 22 1.80 -6.73 2.34
C ILE A 22 2.89 -6.68 1.28
N GLY A 23 2.54 -7.08 0.05
CA GLY A 23 3.41 -6.98 -1.13
C GLY A 23 3.17 -5.67 -1.86
N PHE A 24 4.25 -5.08 -2.37
CA PHE A 24 4.21 -3.85 -3.16
C PHE A 24 5.07 -4.00 -4.41
N ASP A 25 4.44 -4.00 -5.56
CA ASP A 25 5.15 -3.96 -6.83
C ASP A 25 5.82 -2.61 -7.03
N CYS A 26 7.05 -2.64 -7.52
CA CYS A 26 7.93 -1.49 -7.63
C CYS A 26 7.83 -0.83 -9.02
N THR A 27 6.60 -0.60 -9.48
CA THR A 27 6.29 -0.10 -10.83
C THR A 27 6.45 1.42 -11.00
N ALA A 28 6.62 2.16 -9.89
CA ALA A 28 6.74 3.61 -9.88
C ALA A 28 7.91 4.08 -8.98
N PRO A 29 8.41 5.32 -9.17
CA PRO A 29 9.54 5.83 -8.41
C PRO A 29 9.25 6.03 -6.91
N SER A 30 7.99 6.03 -6.50
CA SER A 30 7.53 6.11 -5.11
C SER A 30 6.14 5.50 -4.98
N LEU A 31 5.65 5.41 -3.75
CA LEU A 31 4.24 5.19 -3.43
C LEU A 31 3.49 6.54 -3.43
N HIS A 32 2.18 6.49 -3.57
CA HIS A 32 1.28 7.65 -3.49
C HIS A 32 0.22 7.41 -2.41
N VAL A 33 -0.59 8.43 -2.10
CA VAL A 33 -1.60 8.35 -1.04
C VAL A 33 -2.61 7.19 -1.22
N GLY A 34 -2.82 6.69 -2.44
CA GLY A 34 -3.63 5.50 -2.68
C GLY A 34 -3.09 4.22 -2.02
N SER A 35 -1.78 4.17 -1.74
CA SER A 35 -1.16 3.06 -1.00
C SER A 35 -1.11 3.30 0.51
N LEU A 36 -1.54 4.49 0.97
CA LEU A 36 -1.34 4.89 2.37
C LEU A 36 -2.12 4.01 3.34
N LEU A 37 -3.33 3.55 2.97
CA LEU A 37 -4.11 2.64 3.82
C LEU A 37 -3.33 1.35 4.11
N GLN A 38 -2.70 0.77 3.09
CA GLN A 38 -1.92 -0.45 3.23
C GLN A 38 -0.69 -0.22 4.14
N ILE A 39 -0.06 0.95 4.02
CA ILE A 39 1.03 1.36 4.92
C ILE A 39 0.52 1.49 6.36
N MET A 40 -0.65 2.09 6.57
CA MET A 40 -1.27 2.23 7.89
C MET A 40 -1.66 0.88 8.49
N CYS A 41 -2.09 -0.10 7.69
CA CYS A 41 -2.33 -1.47 8.18
C CYS A 41 -1.05 -2.10 8.75
N LEU A 42 0.08 -1.98 8.06
CA LEU A 42 1.38 -2.45 8.59
C LEU A 42 1.81 -1.68 9.84
N ARG A 43 1.52 -0.37 9.89
CA ARG A 43 1.77 0.46 11.06
C ARG A 43 0.91 0.05 12.26
N LEU A 44 -0.36 -0.30 12.04
CA LEU A 44 -1.24 -0.84 13.09
C LEU A 44 -0.72 -2.18 13.62
N LEU A 45 -0.34 -3.12 12.75
CA LEU A 45 0.31 -4.35 13.18
C LEU A 45 1.49 -4.07 14.11
N GLN A 46 2.35 -3.11 13.74
CA GLN A 46 3.49 -2.73 14.55
C GLN A 46 3.09 -2.10 15.89
N LYS A 47 2.10 -1.21 15.90
CA LYS A 47 1.58 -0.49 17.08
C LYS A 47 1.00 -1.47 18.10
N TYR A 48 0.32 -2.53 17.63
CA TYR A 48 -0.27 -3.56 18.48
C TYR A 48 0.66 -4.75 18.77
N GLY A 49 1.96 -4.58 18.59
CA GLY A 49 2.96 -5.54 19.06
C GLY A 49 3.33 -6.65 18.07
N HIS A 50 2.71 -6.69 16.90
CA HIS A 50 3.04 -7.64 15.84
C HIS A 50 4.20 -7.15 14.98
N GLN A 51 4.77 -8.03 14.16
CA GLN A 51 5.92 -7.69 13.30
C GLN A 51 5.50 -7.58 11.83
N PRO A 52 5.51 -6.38 11.24
CA PRO A 52 5.18 -6.20 9.83
C PRO A 52 6.34 -6.66 8.93
N ILE A 53 5.98 -7.28 7.81
CA ILE A 53 6.87 -7.58 6.70
C ILE A 53 6.43 -6.73 5.51
N VAL A 54 7.35 -5.96 4.95
CA VAL A 54 7.19 -5.25 3.68
C VAL A 54 7.82 -6.12 2.61
N LEU A 55 7.01 -6.72 1.75
CA LEU A 55 7.48 -7.48 0.62
C LEU A 55 7.62 -6.56 -0.60
N LEU A 56 8.84 -6.33 -1.03
CA LEU A 56 9.14 -5.55 -2.22
C LEU A 56 9.08 -6.49 -3.44
N GLY A 57 8.17 -6.20 -4.35
CA GLY A 57 7.85 -7.03 -5.51
C GLY A 57 8.89 -6.93 -6.64
N GLY A 58 10.18 -7.03 -6.34
CA GLY A 58 11.22 -6.95 -7.37
C GLY A 58 11.08 -8.03 -8.45
N GLY A 59 10.70 -9.25 -8.07
CA GLY A 59 10.41 -10.34 -9.01
C GLY A 59 9.06 -10.15 -9.70
N THR A 60 8.01 -9.91 -8.94
CA THR A 60 6.64 -9.76 -9.46
C THR A 60 6.45 -8.51 -10.32
N THR A 61 7.18 -7.42 -10.07
CA THR A 61 7.20 -6.23 -10.95
C THR A 61 7.62 -6.55 -12.39
N ARG A 62 8.47 -7.56 -12.58
CA ARG A 62 8.91 -8.01 -13.91
C ARG A 62 7.83 -8.76 -14.68
N ILE A 63 6.83 -9.25 -13.97
CA ILE A 63 5.71 -10.03 -14.51
C ILE A 63 4.50 -9.13 -14.76
N GLY A 64 4.09 -8.34 -13.77
CA GLY A 64 2.96 -7.42 -13.81
C GLY A 64 1.66 -8.04 -13.28
N ASP A 65 1.11 -7.43 -12.22
CA ASP A 65 -0.18 -7.79 -11.64
C ASP A 65 -1.33 -7.36 -12.58
N PRO A 66 -2.17 -8.26 -13.06
CA PRO A 66 -3.34 -7.92 -13.89
C PRO A 66 -4.47 -7.27 -13.08
N SER A 67 -4.47 -7.37 -11.74
CA SER A 67 -5.55 -6.91 -10.88
C SER A 67 -5.83 -5.41 -11.04
N GLY A 68 -7.11 -5.07 -11.33
CA GLY A 68 -7.58 -3.70 -11.48
C GLY A 68 -6.96 -2.91 -12.63
N LYS A 69 -6.48 -3.59 -13.68
CA LYS A 69 -5.90 -3.01 -14.90
C LYS A 69 -6.59 -3.56 -16.15
N ASP A 70 -6.79 -2.69 -17.11
CA ASP A 70 -7.39 -3.02 -18.40
C ASP A 70 -6.34 -3.25 -19.50
N GLU A 71 -5.09 -2.86 -19.26
CA GLU A 71 -3.97 -2.95 -20.22
C GLU A 71 -2.78 -3.68 -19.62
N THR A 72 -2.00 -4.32 -20.52
CA THR A 72 -0.72 -4.96 -20.18
C THR A 72 0.26 -3.92 -19.62
N ARG A 73 0.94 -4.25 -18.53
CA ARG A 73 1.87 -3.33 -17.88
C ARG A 73 3.13 -3.10 -18.73
N LYS A 74 3.59 -1.85 -18.76
CA LYS A 74 4.87 -1.48 -19.37
C LYS A 74 6.01 -2.20 -18.68
N ILE A 75 6.86 -2.88 -19.45
CA ILE A 75 8.06 -3.54 -18.95
C ILE A 75 9.09 -2.47 -18.55
N LEU A 76 9.53 -2.52 -17.30
CA LEU A 76 10.56 -1.63 -16.77
C LEU A 76 11.96 -2.27 -16.92
N SER A 77 13.00 -1.44 -17.06
CA SER A 77 14.38 -1.94 -17.00
C SER A 77 14.77 -2.38 -15.59
N GLU A 78 15.71 -3.32 -15.49
CA GLU A 78 16.29 -3.79 -14.22
C GLU A 78 16.73 -2.63 -13.32
N LYS A 79 17.51 -1.70 -13.89
CA LYS A 79 17.99 -0.51 -13.19
C LYS A 79 16.85 0.36 -12.62
N GLN A 80 15.76 0.48 -13.36
CA GLN A 80 14.60 1.24 -12.91
C GLN A 80 13.89 0.53 -11.74
N ILE A 81 13.71 -0.79 -11.82
CA ILE A 81 13.11 -1.58 -10.76
C ILE A 81 13.94 -1.48 -9.46
N GLU A 82 15.27 -1.63 -9.56
CA GLU A 82 16.15 -1.49 -8.39
C GLU A 82 16.10 -0.11 -7.75
N LYS A 83 16.05 0.95 -8.56
CA LYS A 83 15.89 2.32 -8.08
C LYS A 83 14.56 2.50 -7.36
N ASN A 84 13.47 1.98 -7.95
CA ASN A 84 12.14 2.05 -7.36
C ASN A 84 12.08 1.31 -6.02
N ILE A 85 12.65 0.10 -5.93
CA ILE A 85 12.75 -0.68 -4.68
C ILE A 85 13.37 0.16 -3.56
N LYS A 86 14.54 0.77 -3.82
CA LYS A 86 15.26 1.59 -2.84
C LYS A 86 14.42 2.80 -2.38
N ASN A 87 13.71 3.42 -3.29
CA ASN A 87 12.90 4.60 -2.98
C ASN A 87 11.63 4.21 -2.18
N ILE A 88 10.94 3.15 -2.56
CA ILE A 88 9.77 2.64 -1.84
C ILE A 88 10.16 2.21 -0.43
N GLU A 89 11.29 1.53 -0.26
CA GLU A 89 11.81 1.15 1.06
C GLU A 89 12.03 2.36 1.98
N LYS A 90 12.53 3.49 1.43
CA LYS A 90 12.69 4.74 2.20
C LYS A 90 11.36 5.26 2.75
N VAL A 91 10.29 5.22 1.95
CA VAL A 91 8.95 5.64 2.39
C VAL A 91 8.50 4.79 3.58
N PHE A 92 8.61 3.47 3.49
CA PHE A 92 8.25 2.58 4.60
C PHE A 92 9.07 2.82 5.87
N LYS A 93 10.36 3.11 5.74
CA LYS A 93 11.23 3.43 6.88
C LYS A 93 10.78 4.67 7.66
N ILE A 94 10.08 5.60 7.01
CA ILE A 94 9.48 6.76 7.68
C ILE A 94 8.27 6.31 8.52
N PHE A 95 7.33 5.59 7.91
CA PHE A 95 6.07 5.19 8.55
C PHE A 95 6.23 4.10 9.62
N LEU A 96 7.16 3.16 9.42
CA LEU A 96 7.37 1.99 10.29
C LEU A 96 8.55 2.17 11.24
N LYS A 97 8.93 3.42 11.53
CA LYS A 97 10.02 3.74 12.46
C LYS A 97 9.65 3.30 13.89
N THR A 98 10.51 2.48 14.51
CA THR A 98 10.31 2.02 15.89
C THR A 98 11.64 1.81 16.60
N LYS A 99 11.65 2.03 17.93
CA LYS A 99 12.76 1.65 18.82
C LYS A 99 12.61 0.21 19.31
N ASN A 100 11.42 -0.38 19.20
CA ASN A 100 11.15 -1.75 19.64
C ASN A 100 11.68 -2.77 18.63
N THR A 101 12.75 -3.48 19.02
CA THR A 101 13.38 -4.50 18.16
C THR A 101 12.45 -5.66 17.83
N LYS A 102 11.50 -5.99 18.71
CA LYS A 102 10.55 -7.10 18.52
C LYS A 102 9.51 -6.80 17.44
N THR A 103 9.21 -5.53 17.17
CA THR A 103 8.25 -5.08 16.15
C THR A 103 8.94 -4.38 14.97
N LYS A 104 10.27 -4.42 14.92
CA LYS A 104 11.04 -3.82 13.82
C LYS A 104 10.58 -4.43 12.48
N PRO A 105 10.27 -3.61 11.47
CA PRO A 105 9.81 -4.11 10.18
C PRO A 105 10.88 -4.94 9.47
N ILE A 106 10.45 -5.97 8.77
CA ILE A 106 11.31 -6.80 7.93
C ILE A 106 11.09 -6.37 6.47
N PHE A 107 12.15 -6.00 5.77
CA PHE A 107 12.13 -5.70 4.35
C PHE A 107 12.69 -6.87 3.56
N ILE A 108 11.94 -7.36 2.59
CA ILE A 108 12.32 -8.51 1.77
C ILE A 108 11.96 -8.22 0.31
N ASN A 109 12.89 -8.52 -0.60
CA ASN A 109 12.65 -8.50 -2.03
C ASN A 109 12.37 -9.93 -2.52
N ASN A 110 11.21 -10.17 -3.14
CA ASN A 110 10.82 -11.48 -3.63
C ASN A 110 11.67 -11.98 -4.83
N TYR A 111 12.39 -11.10 -5.49
CA TYR A 111 13.37 -11.49 -6.51
C TYR A 111 14.44 -12.47 -5.97
N LYS A 112 14.69 -12.42 -4.66
CA LYS A 112 15.65 -13.29 -3.98
C LYS A 112 15.34 -14.79 -4.17
N TRP A 113 14.10 -15.16 -4.25
CA TRP A 113 13.68 -16.55 -4.48
C TRP A 113 13.07 -16.76 -5.87
N LEU A 114 12.30 -15.82 -6.41
CA LEU A 114 11.68 -15.96 -7.72
C LEU A 114 12.71 -16.13 -8.85
N SER A 115 13.84 -15.42 -8.79
CA SER A 115 14.93 -15.54 -9.77
C SER A 115 15.64 -16.90 -9.77
N LYS A 116 15.45 -17.71 -8.73
CA LYS A 116 16.13 -19.01 -8.57
C LYS A 116 15.21 -20.20 -8.86
N LEU A 117 13.96 -19.92 -9.25
CA LEU A 117 12.99 -20.98 -9.52
C LEU A 117 13.41 -21.76 -10.79
N ASN A 118 13.49 -23.08 -10.64
CA ASN A 118 13.53 -23.96 -11.82
C ASN A 118 12.11 -24.19 -12.30
N TYR A 119 11.82 -23.89 -13.55
CA TYR A 119 10.49 -23.87 -14.10
C TYR A 119 9.79 -25.23 -14.00
N ILE A 120 10.45 -26.32 -14.37
CA ILE A 120 9.86 -27.67 -14.32
C ILE A 120 9.59 -28.10 -12.88
N LYS A 121 10.54 -27.86 -11.99
CA LYS A 121 10.37 -28.15 -10.55
C LYS A 121 9.22 -27.34 -9.96
N PHE A 122 9.13 -26.07 -10.29
CA PHE A 122 8.06 -25.18 -9.83
C PHE A 122 6.68 -25.67 -10.30
N LEU A 123 6.53 -26.06 -11.57
CA LEU A 123 5.28 -26.63 -12.08
C LEU A 123 4.89 -27.93 -11.34
N ARG A 124 5.85 -28.82 -11.10
CA ARG A 124 5.59 -30.09 -10.41
C ARG A 124 5.23 -29.94 -8.94
N GLU A 125 5.89 -29.03 -8.21
CA GLU A 125 5.73 -28.89 -6.76
C GLU A 125 4.63 -27.88 -6.40
N ILE A 126 4.52 -26.80 -7.14
CA ILE A 126 3.60 -25.70 -6.88
C ILE A 126 2.43 -25.67 -7.85
N GLY A 127 2.69 -25.74 -9.16
CA GLY A 127 1.67 -25.65 -10.20
C GLY A 127 0.54 -26.69 -10.06
N LYS A 128 0.86 -27.90 -9.60
CA LYS A 128 -0.15 -28.96 -9.35
C LYS A 128 -1.25 -28.58 -8.35
N HIS A 129 -1.04 -27.55 -7.53
CA HIS A 129 -2.03 -27.10 -6.54
C HIS A 129 -3.03 -26.09 -7.11
N PHE A 130 -2.83 -25.64 -8.35
CA PHE A 130 -3.69 -24.68 -9.05
C PHE A 130 -4.45 -25.35 -10.17
N THR A 131 -5.75 -25.05 -10.28
CA THR A 131 -6.57 -25.52 -11.41
C THR A 131 -6.94 -24.35 -12.29
N ILE A 132 -6.88 -24.53 -13.60
CA ILE A 132 -7.22 -23.49 -14.58
C ILE A 132 -8.62 -22.94 -14.32
N ASN A 133 -9.62 -23.81 -14.11
CA ASN A 133 -11.00 -23.40 -13.86
C ASN A 133 -11.11 -22.43 -12.66
N LYS A 134 -10.38 -22.70 -11.55
CA LYS A 134 -10.36 -21.79 -10.40
C LYS A 134 -9.64 -20.50 -10.72
N MET A 135 -8.53 -20.55 -11.45
CA MET A 135 -7.78 -19.35 -11.83
C MET A 135 -8.61 -18.43 -12.75
N LEU A 136 -9.40 -18.99 -13.66
CA LEU A 136 -10.31 -18.25 -14.55
C LEU A 136 -11.50 -17.62 -13.81
N SER A 137 -11.88 -18.13 -12.64
CA SER A 137 -13.02 -17.62 -11.87
C SER A 137 -12.72 -16.36 -11.04
N PHE A 138 -11.46 -15.96 -10.90
CA PHE A 138 -11.10 -14.74 -10.15
C PHE A 138 -11.44 -13.49 -10.95
N ASP A 139 -11.96 -12.46 -10.26
CA ASP A 139 -12.40 -11.21 -10.87
C ASP A 139 -11.31 -10.54 -11.72
N SER A 140 -10.03 -10.60 -11.27
CA SER A 140 -8.89 -10.05 -12.01
C SER A 140 -8.67 -10.68 -13.39
N VAL A 141 -9.10 -11.92 -13.58
CA VAL A 141 -9.03 -12.65 -14.85
C VAL A 141 -10.35 -12.56 -15.58
N LYS A 142 -11.45 -12.91 -14.89
CA LYS A 142 -12.79 -12.98 -15.46
C LYS A 142 -13.22 -11.68 -16.14
N LEU A 143 -13.04 -10.53 -15.45
CA LEU A 143 -13.40 -9.22 -16.00
C LEU A 143 -12.64 -8.86 -17.28
N ARG A 144 -11.39 -9.30 -17.43
CA ARG A 144 -10.62 -9.10 -18.66
C ARG A 144 -11.09 -9.98 -19.79
N LEU A 145 -11.39 -11.26 -19.49
CA LEU A 145 -11.93 -12.19 -20.47
C LEU A 145 -13.33 -11.78 -20.94
N ASP A 146 -14.22 -11.40 -20.02
CA ASP A 146 -15.57 -10.94 -20.33
C ASP A 146 -15.58 -9.65 -21.18
N ARG A 147 -14.52 -8.82 -21.08
CA ARG A 147 -14.31 -7.60 -21.89
C ARG A 147 -13.48 -7.85 -23.15
N GLU A 148 -13.16 -9.09 -23.47
CA GLU A 148 -12.29 -9.47 -24.59
C GLU A 148 -10.92 -8.77 -24.59
N GLN A 149 -10.43 -8.41 -23.40
CA GLN A 149 -9.14 -7.76 -23.22
C GLN A 149 -8.02 -8.79 -23.15
N SER A 150 -6.90 -8.47 -23.80
CA SER A 150 -5.71 -9.35 -23.79
C SER A 150 -5.20 -9.61 -22.37
N LEU A 151 -4.98 -10.87 -22.03
CA LEU A 151 -4.32 -11.33 -20.81
C LEU A 151 -3.17 -12.26 -21.23
N SER A 152 -1.95 -11.81 -21.03
CA SER A 152 -0.79 -12.62 -21.38
C SER A 152 -0.63 -13.82 -20.44
N TYR A 153 -0.01 -14.90 -20.92
CA TYR A 153 0.35 -16.05 -20.07
C TYR A 153 1.21 -15.63 -18.87
N MET A 154 2.09 -14.66 -19.06
CA MET A 154 2.94 -14.09 -18.01
C MET A 154 2.09 -13.45 -16.90
N GLU A 155 1.15 -12.56 -17.23
CA GLU A 155 0.25 -11.92 -16.28
C GLU A 155 -0.68 -12.93 -15.59
N PHE A 156 -1.15 -13.95 -16.35
CA PHE A 156 -1.99 -15.01 -15.78
C PHE A 156 -1.28 -15.83 -14.71
N ASN A 157 0.05 -16.00 -14.81
CA ASN A 157 0.85 -16.68 -13.79
C ASN A 157 1.13 -15.82 -12.56
N TYR A 158 0.86 -14.53 -12.57
CA TYR A 158 1.15 -13.63 -11.43
C TYR A 158 0.55 -14.14 -10.12
N MET A 159 -0.70 -14.60 -10.13
CA MET A 159 -1.37 -15.11 -8.93
C MET A 159 -0.67 -16.30 -8.30
N ILE A 160 -0.01 -17.14 -9.10
CA ILE A 160 0.77 -18.30 -8.60
C ILE A 160 2.05 -17.81 -7.92
N LEU A 161 2.71 -16.80 -8.48
CA LEU A 161 3.93 -16.22 -7.92
C LEU A 161 3.65 -15.51 -6.60
N GLN A 162 2.54 -14.75 -6.50
CA GLN A 162 2.14 -14.14 -5.24
C GLN A 162 1.76 -15.18 -4.17
N ALA A 163 1.10 -16.28 -4.56
CA ALA A 163 0.81 -17.37 -3.65
C ALA A 163 2.09 -18.05 -3.15
N TYR A 164 3.09 -18.19 -4.03
CA TYR A 164 4.39 -18.72 -3.68
C TYR A 164 5.17 -17.77 -2.74
N ASP A 165 5.05 -16.46 -2.91
CA ASP A 165 5.61 -15.48 -1.99
C ASP A 165 5.10 -15.70 -0.55
N PHE A 166 3.81 -15.93 -0.39
CA PHE A 166 3.25 -16.22 0.93
C PHE A 166 3.78 -17.53 1.51
N LEU A 167 3.86 -18.59 0.70
CA LEU A 167 4.44 -19.87 1.12
C LEU A 167 5.90 -19.69 1.56
N GLU A 168 6.70 -18.96 0.81
CA GLU A 168 8.11 -18.72 1.10
C GLU A 168 8.28 -17.88 2.39
N LEU A 169 7.45 -16.85 2.57
CA LEU A 169 7.42 -16.06 3.80
C LEU A 169 6.94 -16.89 5.02
N ASN A 170 5.96 -17.79 4.83
CA ASN A 170 5.54 -18.70 5.90
C ASN A 170 6.66 -19.65 6.28
N LYS A 171 7.35 -20.26 5.31
CA LYS A 171 8.48 -21.16 5.53
C LYS A 171 9.66 -20.49 6.24
N THR A 172 10.10 -19.35 5.73
CA THR A 172 11.36 -18.71 6.15
C THR A 172 11.19 -17.69 7.28
N LYS A 173 10.02 -17.07 7.39
CA LYS A 173 9.73 -15.99 8.35
C LYS A 173 8.59 -16.30 9.30
N LYS A 174 7.97 -17.48 9.22
CA LYS A 174 6.78 -17.81 10.02
C LYS A 174 5.67 -16.75 9.88
N CYS A 175 5.51 -16.21 8.68
CA CYS A 175 4.46 -15.23 8.36
C CYS A 175 3.11 -15.95 8.36
N LEU A 176 2.14 -15.42 9.11
CA LEU A 176 0.81 -16.02 9.26
C LEU A 176 -0.30 -15.25 8.58
N LEU A 177 -0.07 -13.96 8.25
CA LEU A 177 -1.12 -13.08 7.73
C LEU A 177 -0.65 -12.38 6.45
N GLN A 178 -1.46 -12.49 5.40
CA GLN A 178 -1.35 -11.66 4.20
C GLN A 178 -2.47 -10.61 4.21
N ILE A 179 -2.12 -9.34 3.98
CA ILE A 179 -3.07 -8.23 3.89
C ILE A 179 -2.97 -7.61 2.49
N GLY A 180 -4.09 -7.12 1.97
CA GLY A 180 -4.15 -6.41 0.70
C GLY A 180 -5.40 -5.55 0.53
N GLY A 181 -5.57 -4.92 -0.62
CA GLY A 181 -6.83 -4.31 -1.02
C GLY A 181 -7.86 -5.38 -1.42
N SER A 182 -9.14 -5.01 -1.50
CA SER A 182 -10.20 -5.95 -1.91
C SER A 182 -10.00 -6.53 -3.31
N ASP A 183 -9.31 -5.81 -4.20
CA ASP A 183 -8.91 -6.26 -5.52
C ASP A 183 -7.88 -7.41 -5.50
N GLN A 184 -7.21 -7.61 -4.35
CA GLN A 184 -6.21 -8.66 -4.14
C GLN A 184 -6.79 -9.95 -3.54
N TRP A 185 -8.10 -10.02 -3.28
CA TRP A 185 -8.68 -11.17 -2.57
C TRP A 185 -8.37 -12.51 -3.24
N GLY A 186 -8.53 -12.60 -4.57
CA GLY A 186 -8.22 -13.82 -5.33
C GLY A 186 -6.76 -14.27 -5.17
N ASN A 187 -5.82 -13.32 -5.26
CA ASN A 187 -4.39 -13.61 -5.08
C ASN A 187 -4.10 -14.07 -3.64
N ILE A 188 -4.71 -13.42 -2.64
CA ILE A 188 -4.53 -13.76 -1.21
C ILE A 188 -5.04 -15.18 -0.93
N ILE A 189 -6.25 -15.52 -1.39
CA ILE A 189 -6.84 -16.85 -1.21
C ILE A 189 -5.98 -17.95 -1.84
N ASN A 190 -5.40 -17.70 -3.00
CA ASN A 190 -4.48 -18.63 -3.62
C ASN A 190 -3.28 -18.95 -2.72
N GLY A 191 -2.74 -17.95 -2.01
CA GLY A 191 -1.65 -18.12 -1.06
C GLY A 191 -2.06 -18.94 0.16
N VAL A 192 -3.24 -18.65 0.74
CA VAL A 192 -3.80 -19.39 1.87
C VAL A 192 -4.03 -20.87 1.50
N ASP A 193 -4.66 -21.12 0.34
CA ASP A 193 -4.94 -22.47 -0.13
C ASP A 193 -3.66 -23.25 -0.47
N LEU A 194 -2.68 -22.59 -1.07
CA LEU A 194 -1.39 -23.20 -1.38
C LEU A 194 -0.69 -23.69 -0.09
N ILE A 195 -0.64 -22.84 0.95
CA ILE A 195 -0.01 -23.21 2.22
C ILE A 195 -0.75 -24.36 2.90
N LYS A 196 -2.09 -24.31 2.90
CA LYS A 196 -2.93 -25.39 3.44
C LYS A 196 -2.67 -26.72 2.72
N ARG A 197 -2.63 -26.73 1.40
CA ARG A 197 -2.41 -27.95 0.58
C ARG A 197 -0.98 -28.45 0.66
N HIS A 198 -0.01 -27.54 0.76
CA HIS A 198 1.42 -27.88 0.73
C HIS A 198 1.95 -28.35 2.09
N SER A 199 1.46 -27.78 3.20
CA SER A 199 2.04 -27.99 4.52
C SER A 199 1.02 -28.19 5.66
N SER A 200 -0.28 -28.27 5.34
CA SER A 200 -1.38 -28.40 6.32
C SER A 200 -1.38 -27.35 7.42
N LYS A 201 -0.75 -26.18 7.16
CA LYS A 201 -0.69 -25.07 8.10
C LYS A 201 -1.84 -24.11 7.90
N GLN A 202 -2.35 -23.57 9.01
CA GLN A 202 -3.30 -22.49 9.00
C GLN A 202 -2.57 -21.15 8.86
N VAL A 203 -3.04 -20.33 7.92
CA VAL A 203 -2.63 -18.95 7.69
C VAL A 203 -3.85 -18.14 7.32
N PHE A 204 -3.72 -16.82 7.36
CA PHE A 204 -4.86 -15.92 7.22
C PHE A 204 -4.65 -14.93 6.08
N GLY A 205 -5.77 -14.59 5.43
CA GLY A 205 -5.87 -13.52 4.47
C GLY A 205 -6.87 -12.46 4.95
N LEU A 206 -6.53 -11.20 4.80
CA LEU A 206 -7.35 -10.06 5.17
C LEU A 206 -7.33 -9.00 4.08
N THR A 207 -8.50 -8.46 3.71
CA THR A 207 -8.56 -7.32 2.79
C THR A 207 -9.13 -6.08 3.44
N THR A 208 -8.68 -4.93 2.97
CA THR A 208 -9.29 -3.64 3.22
C THR A 208 -10.07 -3.18 1.99
N PRO A 209 -11.12 -2.35 2.14
CA PRO A 209 -11.77 -1.76 0.98
C PRO A 209 -10.80 -0.86 0.21
N LEU A 210 -11.02 -0.73 -1.09
CA LEU A 210 -10.38 0.32 -1.87
C LEU A 210 -10.93 1.68 -1.44
N ILE A 211 -10.05 2.64 -1.17
CA ILE A 211 -10.50 3.95 -0.75
C ILE A 211 -10.96 4.74 -1.97
N THR A 212 -12.20 5.14 -1.92
CA THR A 212 -12.80 6.12 -2.81
C THR A 212 -13.02 7.44 -2.08
N LEU A 213 -12.82 8.54 -2.79
CA LEU A 213 -13.20 9.88 -2.34
C LEU A 213 -14.72 10.02 -2.37
N ALA A 214 -15.27 10.99 -1.66
CA ALA A 214 -16.70 11.31 -1.69
C ALA A 214 -17.21 11.66 -3.09
N SER A 215 -16.32 12.04 -4.01
CA SER A 215 -16.59 12.22 -5.46
C SER A 215 -16.78 10.92 -6.23
N GLY A 216 -16.56 9.74 -5.60
CA GLY A 216 -16.56 8.42 -6.26
C GLY A 216 -15.23 8.04 -6.94
N THR A 217 -14.28 8.95 -7.02
CA THR A 217 -12.97 8.69 -7.64
C THR A 217 -12.06 7.90 -6.69
N LYS A 218 -11.16 7.08 -7.25
CA LYS A 218 -10.15 6.36 -6.44
C LYS A 218 -9.16 7.36 -5.83
N MET A 219 -8.86 7.20 -4.54
CA MET A 219 -7.83 7.99 -3.88
C MET A 219 -6.45 7.73 -4.50
N GLY A 220 -5.67 8.78 -4.74
CA GLY A 220 -4.28 8.63 -5.16
C GLY A 220 -3.87 9.46 -6.35
N LYS A 221 -4.82 9.94 -7.14
CA LYS A 221 -4.58 10.82 -8.30
C LYS A 221 -5.45 12.06 -8.23
N THR A 222 -4.89 13.19 -8.60
CA THR A 222 -5.59 14.44 -8.86
C THR A 222 -5.46 14.77 -10.35
N GLU A 223 -6.09 15.84 -10.82
CA GLU A 223 -5.88 16.37 -12.17
C GLU A 223 -4.40 16.67 -12.46
N LYS A 224 -3.63 17.03 -11.43
CA LYS A 224 -2.19 17.30 -11.49
C LYS A 224 -1.33 16.02 -11.43
N GLY A 225 -1.91 14.82 -11.33
CA GLY A 225 -1.21 13.55 -11.27
C GLY A 225 -1.27 12.86 -9.90
N ALA A 226 -0.32 11.96 -9.65
CA ALA A 226 -0.29 11.20 -8.40
C ALA A 226 0.18 12.05 -7.21
N VAL A 227 -0.49 11.89 -6.06
CA VAL A 227 -0.09 12.51 -4.78
C VAL A 227 0.99 11.64 -4.12
N TRP A 228 2.24 11.94 -4.45
CA TRP A 228 3.39 11.14 -4.06
C TRP A 228 3.75 11.26 -2.58
N LEU A 229 4.29 10.18 -2.01
CA LEU A 229 4.82 10.13 -0.64
C LEU A 229 6.33 10.47 -0.57
N GLU A 230 6.94 10.86 -1.68
CA GLU A 230 8.36 11.25 -1.76
C GLU A 230 8.47 12.76 -2.04
N LYS A 231 9.20 13.47 -1.15
CA LYS A 231 9.28 14.94 -1.14
C LYS A 231 9.86 15.58 -2.42
N ASN A 232 10.68 14.83 -3.16
CA ASN A 232 11.24 15.33 -4.43
C ASN A 232 10.27 15.19 -5.61
N LEU A 233 9.18 14.41 -5.44
CA LEU A 233 8.12 14.23 -6.43
C LEU A 233 6.88 15.08 -6.11
N LEU A 234 6.66 15.40 -4.84
CA LEU A 234 5.60 16.28 -4.36
C LEU A 234 6.08 17.01 -3.11
N SER A 235 6.02 18.35 -3.14
CA SER A 235 6.49 19.15 -2.00
C SER A 235 5.67 18.88 -0.73
N PRO A 236 6.23 19.06 0.48
CA PRO A 236 5.46 18.97 1.71
C PRO A 236 4.27 19.93 1.76
N TYR A 237 4.37 21.09 1.10
CA TYR A 237 3.28 22.06 0.97
C TYR A 237 2.14 21.51 0.11
N ASP A 238 2.44 20.96 -1.07
CA ASP A 238 1.40 20.40 -1.95
C ASP A 238 0.76 19.15 -1.33
N TYR A 239 1.54 18.32 -0.61
CA TYR A 239 1.02 17.21 0.15
C TYR A 239 0.08 17.68 1.28
N TRP A 240 0.44 18.74 2.00
CA TRP A 240 -0.41 19.37 3.01
C TRP A 240 -1.70 19.93 2.38
N GLN A 241 -1.59 20.61 1.25
CA GLN A 241 -2.74 21.16 0.50
C GLN A 241 -3.70 20.06 0.02
N PHE A 242 -3.20 18.91 -0.39
CA PHE A 242 -4.06 17.77 -0.74
C PHE A 242 -4.99 17.41 0.43
N TRP A 243 -4.45 17.29 1.64
CA TRP A 243 -5.25 16.96 2.82
C TRP A 243 -6.14 18.13 3.27
N ARG A 244 -5.67 19.36 3.16
CA ARG A 244 -6.45 20.57 3.49
C ARG A 244 -7.67 20.72 2.57
N ASN A 245 -7.58 20.27 1.32
CA ASN A 245 -8.64 20.33 0.32
C ASN A 245 -9.51 19.06 0.28
N THR A 246 -9.43 18.21 1.28
CA THR A 246 -10.33 17.04 1.44
C THR A 246 -11.79 17.49 1.48
N ASP A 247 -12.68 16.75 0.79
CA ASP A 247 -14.14 16.97 0.87
C ASP A 247 -14.61 16.82 2.34
N ASP A 248 -15.54 17.66 2.78
CA ASP A 248 -16.05 17.67 4.16
C ASP A 248 -16.52 16.29 4.62
N ARG A 249 -17.15 15.54 3.72
CA ARG A 249 -17.66 14.18 3.95
C ARG A 249 -16.58 13.14 4.23
N ASP A 250 -15.36 13.37 3.77
CA ASP A 250 -14.23 12.47 3.95
C ASP A 250 -13.34 12.79 5.15
N VAL A 251 -13.40 14.02 5.70
CA VAL A 251 -12.47 14.52 6.72
C VAL A 251 -12.43 13.59 7.94
N PHE A 252 -13.61 13.26 8.48
CA PHE A 252 -13.69 12.44 9.69
C PHE A 252 -13.20 11.01 9.47
N LYS A 253 -13.52 10.44 8.30
CA LYS A 253 -13.01 9.15 7.85
C LYS A 253 -11.48 9.15 7.75
N PHE A 254 -10.91 10.19 7.16
CA PHE A 254 -9.47 10.29 6.96
C PHE A 254 -8.69 10.61 8.24
N LEU A 255 -9.27 11.36 9.18
CA LEU A 255 -8.71 11.51 10.53
C LEU A 255 -8.51 10.15 11.19
N LYS A 256 -9.51 9.26 11.11
CA LYS A 256 -9.42 7.89 11.66
C LYS A 256 -8.42 7.00 10.94
N MET A 257 -8.27 7.14 9.63
CA MET A 257 -7.48 6.24 8.80
C MET A 257 -6.01 6.66 8.66
N PHE A 258 -5.73 7.97 8.67
CA PHE A 258 -4.44 8.53 8.25
C PHE A 258 -3.76 9.40 9.30
N THR A 259 -4.20 9.31 10.55
CA THR A 259 -3.54 9.98 11.67
C THR A 259 -3.22 9.00 12.80
N ASP A 260 -2.38 9.41 13.74
CA ASP A 260 -2.11 8.67 14.98
C ASP A 260 -3.04 9.08 16.13
N LEU A 261 -4.04 9.93 15.86
CA LEU A 261 -5.01 10.37 16.86
C LEU A 261 -5.80 9.17 17.39
N LYS A 262 -6.07 9.18 18.68
CA LYS A 262 -6.95 8.18 19.29
C LYS A 262 -8.39 8.37 18.82
N ILE A 263 -9.13 7.29 18.65
CA ILE A 263 -10.53 7.34 18.19
C ILE A 263 -11.39 8.20 19.14
N GLU A 264 -11.18 8.08 20.45
CA GLU A 264 -11.89 8.87 21.47
C GLU A 264 -11.67 10.37 21.22
N LYS A 265 -10.43 10.77 20.93
CA LYS A 265 -10.10 12.18 20.64
C LYS A 265 -10.75 12.66 19.35
N ILE A 266 -10.83 11.82 18.33
CA ILE A 266 -11.49 12.15 17.07
C ILE A 266 -13.00 12.33 17.27
N GLU A 267 -13.63 11.49 18.10
CA GLU A 267 -15.07 11.61 18.42
C GLU A 267 -15.36 12.88 19.25
N GLU A 268 -14.49 13.26 20.21
CA GLU A 268 -14.62 14.50 20.97
C GLU A 268 -14.66 15.77 20.10
N ILE A 269 -13.83 15.80 19.04
CA ILE A 269 -13.70 16.97 18.15
C ILE A 269 -14.66 16.94 16.97
N LYS A 270 -15.53 15.93 16.85
CA LYS A 270 -16.39 15.71 15.66
C LYS A 270 -17.24 16.93 15.30
N ASN A 271 -17.71 17.67 16.30
CA ASN A 271 -18.60 18.82 16.12
C ASN A 271 -17.83 20.16 15.98
N ASN A 272 -16.49 20.13 15.93
CA ASN A 272 -15.70 21.33 15.71
C ASN A 272 -15.87 21.85 14.27
N ASN A 273 -15.40 23.08 14.04
CA ASN A 273 -15.42 23.66 12.71
C ASN A 273 -14.72 22.76 11.70
N ILE A 274 -15.36 22.48 10.58
CA ILE A 274 -14.83 21.57 9.55
C ILE A 274 -13.49 22.04 8.98
N ASN A 275 -13.27 23.36 8.87
CA ASN A 275 -12.01 23.90 8.40
C ASN A 275 -10.87 23.63 9.37
N ASP A 276 -11.13 23.67 10.68
CA ASP A 276 -10.13 23.35 11.72
C ASP A 276 -9.80 21.85 11.69
N LEU A 277 -10.79 20.98 11.44
CA LEU A 277 -10.58 19.55 11.27
C LEU A 277 -9.75 19.23 10.01
N LYS A 278 -9.96 19.95 8.92
CA LYS A 278 -9.14 19.85 7.70
C LYS A 278 -7.69 20.28 7.93
N ILE A 279 -7.48 21.36 8.70
CA ILE A 279 -6.14 21.82 9.08
C ILE A 279 -5.47 20.76 9.98
N LEU A 280 -6.20 20.21 10.94
CA LEU A 280 -5.72 19.13 11.80
C LEU A 280 -5.32 17.90 10.99
N LEU A 281 -6.18 17.45 10.08
CA LEU A 281 -5.89 16.32 9.18
C LEU A 281 -4.61 16.58 8.36
N ALA A 282 -4.50 17.76 7.74
CA ALA A 282 -3.35 18.14 6.93
C ALA A 282 -2.06 18.19 7.76
N ASN A 283 -2.13 18.72 8.97
CA ASN A 283 -0.99 18.80 9.88
C ASN A 283 -0.54 17.42 10.35
N GLU A 284 -1.46 16.55 10.79
CA GLU A 284 -1.14 15.21 11.28
C GLU A 284 -0.59 14.33 10.15
N ALA A 285 -1.25 14.29 8.98
CA ALA A 285 -0.80 13.49 7.85
C ALA A 285 0.57 13.97 7.32
N THR A 286 0.78 15.29 7.23
CA THR A 286 2.06 15.85 6.78
C THR A 286 3.16 15.64 7.83
N ALA A 287 2.86 15.78 9.12
CA ALA A 287 3.82 15.53 10.19
C ALA A 287 4.27 14.06 10.22
N MET A 288 3.39 13.13 9.93
CA MET A 288 3.70 11.70 9.85
C MET A 288 4.71 11.38 8.75
N LEU A 289 4.58 12.00 7.58
CA LEU A 289 5.44 11.74 6.41
C LEU A 289 6.70 12.62 6.39
N HIS A 290 6.54 13.93 6.62
CA HIS A 290 7.59 14.95 6.42
C HIS A 290 8.12 15.56 7.72
N GLY A 291 7.51 15.20 8.87
CA GLY A 291 7.86 15.72 10.18
C GLY A 291 7.10 16.98 10.59
N LYS A 292 7.03 17.25 11.90
CA LYS A 292 6.26 18.34 12.50
C LYS A 292 6.68 19.73 12.00
N SER A 293 7.99 19.94 11.77
CA SER A 293 8.50 21.22 11.26
C SER A 293 7.97 21.51 9.86
N ALA A 294 7.98 20.53 8.96
CA ALA A 294 7.46 20.69 7.60
C ALA A 294 5.94 20.96 7.59
N ALA A 295 5.18 20.24 8.43
CA ALA A 295 3.73 20.48 8.57
C ALA A 295 3.43 21.92 9.04
N LYS A 296 4.12 22.38 10.11
CA LYS A 296 3.95 23.75 10.61
C LYS A 296 4.30 24.81 9.56
N LYS A 297 5.38 24.57 8.80
CA LYS A 297 5.82 25.49 7.75
C LYS A 297 4.80 25.55 6.60
N ALA A 298 4.26 24.40 6.19
CA ALA A 298 3.21 24.33 5.16
C ALA A 298 1.93 25.07 5.61
N GLU A 299 1.49 24.89 6.86
CA GLU A 299 0.36 25.63 7.43
C GLU A 299 0.59 27.15 7.44
N GLN A 300 1.78 27.58 7.89
CA GLN A 300 2.13 29.01 7.93
C GLN A 300 2.16 29.64 6.54
N THR A 301 2.73 28.92 5.55
CA THR A 301 2.74 29.36 4.15
C THR A 301 1.32 29.48 3.61
N ALA A 302 0.44 28.50 3.87
CA ALA A 302 -0.95 28.56 3.47
C ALA A 302 -1.67 29.78 4.08
N LYS A 303 -1.52 30.03 5.38
CA LYS A 303 -2.09 31.22 6.05
C LYS A 303 -1.60 32.53 5.44
N LYS A 304 -0.28 32.66 5.22
CA LYS A 304 0.27 33.87 4.57
C LYS A 304 -0.30 34.11 3.19
N THR A 305 -0.41 33.05 2.38
CA THR A 305 -0.88 33.14 1.01
C THR A 305 -2.36 33.50 0.92
N PHE A 306 -3.21 32.92 1.76
CA PHE A 306 -4.66 33.11 1.69
C PHE A 306 -5.14 34.31 2.50
N ASP A 307 -4.59 34.56 3.70
CA ASP A 307 -5.05 35.64 4.58
C ASP A 307 -4.44 37.01 4.18
N LYS A 308 -3.15 37.02 3.76
CA LYS A 308 -2.41 38.26 3.46
C LYS A 308 -2.19 38.53 1.97
N LYS A 309 -2.66 37.67 1.07
CA LYS A 309 -2.38 37.72 -0.37
C LYS A 309 -0.88 37.92 -0.71
N SER A 310 0.01 37.46 0.17
CA SER A 310 1.46 37.55 0.02
C SER A 310 2.06 36.20 -0.36
N VAL A 311 3.19 36.21 -1.06
CA VAL A 311 3.91 34.97 -1.45
C VAL A 311 4.54 34.36 -0.18
N GLY A 312 4.24 33.11 0.10
CA GLY A 312 4.85 32.35 1.20
C GLY A 312 6.16 31.67 0.75
N ASP A 313 7.09 31.50 1.70
CA ASP A 313 8.46 31.04 1.47
C ASP A 313 8.57 29.58 0.92
N ASP A 314 7.51 28.78 1.02
CA ASP A 314 7.48 27.36 0.64
C ASP A 314 6.56 27.06 -0.56
N LEU A 315 6.18 28.09 -1.31
CA LEU A 315 5.44 27.85 -2.56
C LEU A 315 6.35 27.16 -3.58
N PRO A 316 5.81 26.24 -4.41
CA PRO A 316 6.56 25.66 -5.51
C PRO A 316 7.10 26.74 -6.43
N LEU A 317 8.42 26.73 -6.69
CA LEU A 317 9.07 27.67 -7.60
C LEU A 317 9.06 27.07 -9.01
N ILE A 318 8.58 27.86 -9.96
CA ILE A 318 8.73 27.57 -11.41
C ILE A 318 9.91 28.41 -11.89
N ASN A 319 11.00 27.75 -12.27
CA ASN A 319 12.12 28.41 -12.94
C ASN A 319 11.75 28.60 -14.41
N ILE A 320 11.48 29.84 -14.79
CA ILE A 320 11.25 30.22 -16.18
C ILE A 320 12.60 30.71 -16.74
N ASN A 321 13.13 30.02 -17.76
CA ASN A 321 14.27 30.53 -18.52
C ASN A 321 13.83 31.79 -19.24
N LYS A 322 14.61 32.88 -19.10
CA LYS A 322 14.39 34.10 -19.91
C LYS A 322 14.67 33.74 -21.37
N GLY A 323 13.65 33.41 -22.12
CA GLY A 323 13.76 33.05 -23.55
C GLY A 323 12.62 32.19 -24.09
N GLU A 324 11.63 31.82 -23.25
CA GLU A 324 10.36 31.22 -23.69
C GLU A 324 9.19 32.15 -23.46
#